data_cfc84adc8511bb170a9da1b09593ce5c
#
_entry.id   cfc84adc8511bb170a9da1b09593ce5c
#
_cell.length_a   1.000
_cell.length_b   1.000
_cell.length_c   1.000
_cell.angle_alpha   90.00
_cell.angle_beta   90.00
_cell.angle_gamma   90.00
#
_symmetry.space_group_name_H-M   'P 1'
#
loop_
_entity.id
_entity.type
_entity.pdbx_description
1 polymer ?
#
loop_
_entity_poly.entity_id
_entity_poly.type
_entity_poly.pdbx_seq_one_letter_code
_entity_poly.pdbx_strand_id
1 'polypeptide(L)'
;MRILAIPVKSLGRAKSRLAPALSPLERGALTLAMLEDMLDATLTLPGWETWVISPDEVALEISARRGATAVPEAKGPLAGAIRQVERLAVEREADALAVLPGDLPLVTQEVLHEALHTLGAVVLAASADGAGTSLLLRRPPRAIPARFGSDSFRKHLDLAAERELPVSVIQRRELSFDLDRPGDILTLLSEDRRGRTREVCVQMDLGERIRSIA
;
A
#
# COMPACT_ATOMS: atom_id res chain seq x y z
N MET A 1 -12.35 0.98 -17.26
CA MET A 1 -11.51 1.77 -16.29
C MET A 1 -10.90 0.83 -15.26
N ARG A 2 -9.64 1.02 -14.89
CA ARG A 2 -8.97 0.20 -13.85
C ARG A 2 -8.49 1.12 -12.72
N ILE A 3 -8.71 0.72 -11.47
CA ILE A 3 -8.43 1.55 -10.30
C ILE A 3 -7.38 0.85 -9.42
N LEU A 4 -6.34 1.60 -9.03
CA LEU A 4 -5.39 1.22 -8.02
C LEU A 4 -5.63 2.10 -6.79
N ALA A 5 -6.06 1.48 -5.69
CA ALA A 5 -6.38 2.17 -4.45
C ALA A 5 -5.28 2.00 -3.41
N ILE A 6 -4.84 3.11 -2.83
CA ILE A 6 -3.84 3.19 -1.77
C ILE A 6 -4.55 3.67 -0.49
N PRO A 7 -4.87 2.77 0.44
CA PRO A 7 -5.37 3.16 1.75
C PRO A 7 -4.22 3.72 2.61
N VAL A 8 -4.42 4.92 3.14
CA VAL A 8 -3.48 5.60 4.04
C VAL A 8 -4.17 5.93 5.36
N LYS A 9 -3.63 5.44 6.47
CA LYS A 9 -4.15 5.74 7.81
C LYS A 9 -3.87 7.19 8.20
N SER A 10 -4.61 7.69 9.23
CA SER A 10 -4.30 8.99 9.83
C SER A 10 -2.81 9.07 10.23
N LEU A 11 -2.13 10.13 9.81
CA LEU A 11 -0.69 10.35 10.01
C LEU A 11 -0.31 10.31 11.48
N GLY A 12 -1.12 10.90 12.37
CA GLY A 12 -0.85 10.91 13.80
C GLY A 12 -0.91 9.52 14.48
N ARG A 13 -1.53 8.53 13.84
CA ARG A 13 -1.66 7.15 14.35
C ARG A 13 -0.89 6.13 13.52
N ALA A 14 -0.30 6.55 12.41
CA ALA A 14 0.45 5.66 11.55
C ALA A 14 1.72 5.14 12.24
N LYS A 15 2.16 3.96 11.86
CA LYS A 15 3.46 3.38 12.23
C LYS A 15 3.72 3.36 13.75
N SER A 16 2.73 2.95 14.55
CA SER A 16 2.85 2.89 16.02
C SER A 16 4.00 2.00 16.51
N ARG A 17 4.38 0.97 15.75
CA ARG A 17 5.54 0.09 16.07
C ARG A 17 6.89 0.79 15.92
N LEU A 18 6.94 1.94 15.25
CA LEU A 18 8.12 2.81 15.18
C LEU A 18 8.21 3.77 16.37
N ALA A 19 7.23 3.81 17.28
CA ALA A 19 7.21 4.72 18.43
C ALA A 19 8.46 4.65 19.34
N PRO A 20 9.16 3.51 19.51
CA PRO A 20 10.42 3.49 20.26
C PRO A 20 11.52 4.35 19.64
N ALA A 21 11.51 4.55 18.31
CA ALA A 21 12.54 5.29 17.59
C ALA A 21 12.09 6.65 17.07
N LEU A 22 10.77 6.85 16.83
CA LEU A 22 10.22 8.03 16.18
C LEU A 22 9.09 8.67 16.98
N SER A 23 9.12 9.99 17.09
CA SER A 23 7.99 10.80 17.59
C SER A 23 6.76 10.70 16.67
N PRO A 24 5.56 11.10 17.14
CA PRO A 24 4.37 11.11 16.29
C PRO A 24 4.52 11.95 15.01
N LEU A 25 5.22 13.09 15.11
CA LEU A 25 5.47 13.97 13.96
C LEU A 25 6.39 13.32 12.92
N GLU A 26 7.47 12.68 13.37
CA GLU A 26 8.40 11.97 12.50
C GLU A 26 7.74 10.76 11.81
N ARG A 27 6.86 10.04 12.53
CA ARG A 27 6.08 8.96 11.91
C ARG A 27 5.11 9.48 10.85
N GLY A 28 4.50 10.63 11.09
CA GLY A 28 3.66 11.31 10.10
C GLY A 28 4.45 11.69 8.86
N ALA A 29 5.61 12.34 9.03
CA ALA A 29 6.49 12.73 7.93
C ALA A 29 6.97 11.50 7.12
N LEU A 30 7.36 10.43 7.80
CA LEU A 30 7.76 9.18 7.15
C LEU A 30 6.60 8.56 6.36
N THR A 31 5.39 8.59 6.90
CA THR A 31 4.19 8.07 6.21
C THR A 31 3.87 8.89 4.96
N LEU A 32 4.02 10.20 5.00
CA LEU A 32 3.85 11.07 3.84
C LEU A 32 4.92 10.80 2.78
N ALA A 33 6.17 10.63 3.19
CA ALA A 33 7.27 10.31 2.28
C ALA A 33 7.02 8.97 1.54
N MET A 34 6.53 7.94 2.26
CA MET A 34 6.13 6.68 1.64
C MET A 34 4.98 6.87 0.65
N LEU A 35 3.97 7.66 1.01
CA LEU A 35 2.86 7.97 0.10
C LEU A 35 3.36 8.67 -1.17
N GLU A 36 4.30 9.62 -1.06
CA GLU A 36 4.88 10.30 -2.22
C GLU A 36 5.64 9.33 -3.14
N ASP A 37 6.46 8.43 -2.58
CA ASP A 37 7.15 7.38 -3.35
C ASP A 37 6.14 6.45 -4.06
N MET A 38 5.05 6.09 -3.38
CA MET A 38 3.96 5.30 -3.96
C MET A 38 3.26 6.04 -5.10
N LEU A 39 3.00 7.34 -4.95
CA LEU A 39 2.41 8.16 -6.00
C LEU A 39 3.32 8.27 -7.22
N ASP A 40 4.65 8.42 -7.02
CA ASP A 40 5.61 8.41 -8.12
C ASP A 40 5.56 7.10 -8.92
N ALA A 41 5.37 5.96 -8.25
CA ALA A 41 5.29 4.66 -8.90
C ALA A 41 3.93 4.39 -9.56
N THR A 42 2.84 4.96 -9.06
CA THR A 42 1.48 4.60 -9.48
C THR A 42 0.87 5.54 -10.51
N LEU A 43 1.15 6.85 -10.43
CA LEU A 43 0.53 7.87 -11.30
C LEU A 43 0.92 7.77 -12.77
N THR A 44 2.03 7.11 -13.06
CA THR A 44 2.55 6.90 -14.41
C THR A 44 2.12 5.57 -15.04
N LEU A 45 1.29 4.77 -14.35
CA LEU A 45 0.83 3.45 -14.82
C LEU A 45 -0.22 3.59 -15.93
N PRO A 46 0.06 3.12 -17.16
CA PRO A 46 -0.87 3.27 -18.27
C PRO A 46 -2.21 2.56 -18.04
N GLY A 47 -3.30 3.30 -18.18
CA GLY A 47 -4.66 2.76 -18.08
C GLY A 47 -5.13 2.41 -16.67
N TRP A 48 -4.44 2.91 -15.63
CA TRP A 48 -4.84 2.82 -14.24
C TRP A 48 -5.06 4.22 -13.67
N GLU A 49 -6.13 4.38 -12.89
CA GLU A 49 -6.35 5.55 -12.05
C GLU A 49 -5.85 5.26 -10.64
N THR A 50 -5.00 6.12 -10.10
CA THR A 50 -4.54 6.05 -8.72
C THR A 50 -5.53 6.77 -7.81
N TRP A 51 -6.08 6.05 -6.84
CA TRP A 51 -6.95 6.58 -5.80
C TRP A 51 -6.27 6.47 -4.45
N VAL A 52 -6.30 7.55 -3.66
CA VAL A 52 -5.84 7.54 -2.27
C VAL A 52 -7.04 7.70 -1.36
N ILE A 53 -7.28 6.70 -0.50
CA ILE A 53 -8.33 6.79 0.51
C ILE A 53 -7.71 6.99 1.88
N SER A 54 -8.12 8.06 2.56
CA SER A 54 -7.57 8.43 3.87
C SER A 54 -8.58 9.23 4.70
N PRO A 55 -8.55 9.12 6.04
CA PRO A 55 -9.23 10.05 6.94
C PRO A 55 -8.41 11.33 7.18
N ASP A 56 -7.21 11.44 6.62
CA ASP A 56 -6.25 12.53 6.86
C ASP A 56 -6.27 13.53 5.71
N GLU A 57 -6.63 14.77 6.01
CA GLU A 57 -6.78 15.85 5.00
C GLU A 57 -5.45 16.17 4.31
N VAL A 58 -4.32 16.11 5.03
CA VAL A 58 -3.00 16.41 4.45
C VAL A 58 -2.61 15.34 3.43
N ALA A 59 -2.84 14.06 3.74
CA ALA A 59 -2.60 12.96 2.80
C ALA A 59 -3.47 13.10 1.54
N LEU A 60 -4.75 13.48 1.70
CA LEU A 60 -5.68 13.69 0.59
C LEU A 60 -5.26 14.89 -0.27
N GLU A 61 -4.88 16.01 0.36
CA GLU A 61 -4.45 17.22 -0.35
C GLU A 61 -3.19 16.98 -1.18
N ILE A 62 -2.16 16.34 -0.60
CA ILE A 62 -0.93 15.98 -1.31
C ILE A 62 -1.26 15.07 -2.50
N SER A 63 -2.11 14.07 -2.29
CA SER A 63 -2.50 13.13 -3.34
C SER A 63 -3.22 13.82 -4.50
N ALA A 64 -4.18 14.70 -4.19
CA ALA A 64 -4.92 15.47 -5.19
C ALA A 64 -4.01 16.42 -5.98
N ARG A 65 -3.11 17.13 -5.30
CA ARG A 65 -2.12 18.03 -5.96
C ARG A 65 -1.21 17.28 -6.92
N ARG A 66 -0.94 16.01 -6.65
CA ARG A 66 -0.11 15.17 -7.53
C ARG A 66 -0.89 14.48 -8.65
N GLY A 67 -2.21 14.60 -8.68
CA GLY A 67 -3.07 14.06 -9.74
C GLY A 67 -3.74 12.72 -9.39
N ALA A 68 -3.64 12.24 -8.15
CA ALA A 68 -4.44 11.11 -7.70
C ALA A 68 -5.88 11.53 -7.35
N THR A 69 -6.81 10.60 -7.46
CA THR A 69 -8.18 10.79 -6.95
C THR A 69 -8.16 10.65 -5.43
N ALA A 70 -8.37 11.77 -4.72
CA ALA A 70 -8.47 11.78 -3.27
C ALA A 70 -9.88 11.34 -2.82
N VAL A 71 -9.96 10.30 -2.01
CA VAL A 71 -11.21 9.74 -1.49
C VAL A 71 -11.22 9.91 0.03
N PRO A 72 -12.02 10.84 0.59
CA PRO A 72 -12.16 10.96 2.03
C PRO A 72 -12.73 9.68 2.63
N GLU A 73 -12.03 9.10 3.60
CA GLU A 73 -12.50 7.90 4.30
C GLU A 73 -13.63 8.26 5.27
N ALA A 74 -14.76 7.56 5.18
CA ALA A 74 -15.72 7.55 6.27
C ALA A 74 -15.08 6.88 7.49
N LYS A 75 -15.11 7.53 8.67
CA LYS A 75 -14.46 7.06 9.91
C LYS A 75 -14.68 5.57 10.14
N GLY A 76 -13.60 4.81 10.30
CA GLY A 76 -13.70 3.38 10.56
C GLY A 76 -12.38 2.61 10.43
N PRO A 77 -12.44 1.29 10.57
CA PRO A 77 -11.28 0.43 10.34
C PRO A 77 -10.96 0.30 8.83
N LEU A 78 -9.73 -0.08 8.49
CA LEU A 78 -9.25 -0.28 7.12
C LEU A 78 -10.23 -1.05 6.21
N ALA A 79 -10.91 -2.06 6.77
CA ALA A 79 -11.94 -2.80 6.05
C ALA A 79 -13.12 -1.93 5.58
N GLY A 80 -13.41 -0.84 6.29
CA GLY A 80 -14.42 0.16 5.90
C GLY A 80 -13.96 0.96 4.68
N ALA A 81 -12.73 1.46 4.72
CA ALA A 81 -12.10 2.18 3.61
C ALA A 81 -12.10 1.33 2.32
N ILE A 82 -11.69 0.07 2.44
CA ILE A 82 -11.64 -0.83 1.28
C ILE A 82 -13.04 -1.11 0.71
N ARG A 83 -14.05 -1.33 1.57
CA ARG A 83 -15.45 -1.48 1.10
C ARG A 83 -15.97 -0.20 0.43
N GLN A 84 -15.57 0.98 0.92
CA GLN A 84 -15.95 2.25 0.30
C GLN A 84 -15.35 2.37 -1.10
N VAL A 85 -14.06 2.11 -1.26
CA VAL A 85 -13.39 2.12 -2.58
C VAL A 85 -14.01 1.08 -3.51
N GLU A 86 -14.29 -0.13 -3.01
CA GLU A 86 -14.91 -1.19 -3.80
C GLU A 86 -16.30 -0.79 -4.32
N ARG A 87 -17.11 -0.13 -3.47
CA ARG A 87 -18.41 0.39 -3.88
C ARG A 87 -18.25 1.44 -4.98
N LEU A 88 -17.37 2.43 -4.76
CA LEU A 88 -17.10 3.49 -5.74
C LEU A 88 -16.55 2.94 -7.06
N ALA A 89 -15.68 1.93 -7.01
CA ALA A 89 -15.15 1.28 -8.21
C ALA A 89 -16.27 0.61 -9.03
N VAL A 90 -17.23 -0.03 -8.36
CA VAL A 90 -18.40 -0.63 -9.03
C VAL A 90 -19.32 0.46 -9.60
N GLU A 91 -19.59 1.54 -8.86
CA GLU A 91 -20.39 2.68 -9.33
C GLU A 91 -19.75 3.38 -10.55
N ARG A 92 -18.43 3.31 -10.69
CA ARG A 92 -17.66 3.81 -11.84
C ARG A 92 -17.48 2.77 -12.96
N GLU A 93 -18.14 1.61 -12.86
CA GLU A 93 -18.05 0.51 -13.83
C GLU A 93 -16.59 0.09 -14.11
N ALA A 94 -15.76 0.06 -13.05
CA ALA A 94 -14.38 -0.34 -13.20
C ALA A 94 -14.25 -1.84 -13.53
N ASP A 95 -13.37 -2.16 -14.48
CA ASP A 95 -13.07 -3.54 -14.89
C ASP A 95 -12.19 -4.26 -13.86
N ALA A 96 -11.39 -3.49 -13.12
CA ALA A 96 -10.47 -4.02 -12.13
C ALA A 96 -10.26 -3.05 -10.96
N LEU A 97 -10.01 -3.62 -9.78
CA LEU A 97 -9.60 -2.90 -8.57
C LEU A 97 -8.39 -3.59 -7.95
N ALA A 98 -7.27 -2.86 -7.90
CA ALA A 98 -6.11 -3.22 -7.12
C ALA A 98 -6.12 -2.45 -5.78
N VAL A 99 -5.81 -3.12 -4.68
CA VAL A 99 -5.56 -2.49 -3.37
C VAL A 99 -4.11 -2.74 -3.00
N LEU A 100 -3.38 -1.66 -2.76
CA LEU A 100 -1.95 -1.63 -2.45
C LEU A 100 -1.74 -0.78 -1.19
N PRO A 101 -1.34 -1.36 -0.03
CA PRO A 101 -1.05 -0.58 1.17
C PRO A 101 0.00 0.51 0.92
N GLY A 102 -0.16 1.68 1.59
CA GLY A 102 0.69 2.86 1.37
C GLY A 102 2.03 2.81 2.09
N ASP A 103 2.53 1.65 2.47
CA ASP A 103 3.73 1.47 3.29
C ASP A 103 4.80 0.55 2.66
N LEU A 104 4.80 0.50 1.33
CA LEU A 104 5.71 -0.30 0.50
C LEU A 104 6.76 0.61 -0.20
N PRO A 105 7.77 1.11 0.50
CA PRO A 105 8.70 2.13 -0.02
C PRO A 105 9.62 1.62 -1.14
N LEU A 106 9.67 0.31 -1.38
CA LEU A 106 10.48 -0.28 -2.46
C LEU A 106 9.71 -0.47 -3.77
N VAL A 107 8.40 -0.22 -3.80
CA VAL A 107 7.59 -0.40 -5.00
C VAL A 107 8.06 0.52 -6.13
N THR A 108 8.16 -0.02 -7.34
CA THR A 108 8.49 0.72 -8.57
C THR A 108 7.39 0.60 -9.60
N GLN A 109 7.40 1.50 -10.58
CA GLN A 109 6.49 1.44 -11.72
C GLN A 109 6.60 0.11 -12.47
N GLU A 110 7.82 -0.38 -12.67
CA GLU A 110 8.09 -1.63 -13.41
C GLU A 110 7.46 -2.84 -12.71
N VAL A 111 7.66 -2.94 -11.39
CA VAL A 111 7.10 -4.03 -10.58
C VAL A 111 5.58 -3.98 -10.56
N LEU A 112 5.01 -2.77 -10.45
CA LEU A 112 3.56 -2.61 -10.51
C LEU A 112 3.02 -2.92 -11.91
N HIS A 113 3.70 -2.49 -12.95
CA HIS A 113 3.32 -2.81 -14.33
C HIS A 113 3.26 -4.33 -14.54
N GLU A 114 4.29 -5.06 -14.12
CA GLU A 114 4.32 -6.52 -14.18
C GLU A 114 3.14 -7.14 -13.39
N ALA A 115 2.98 -6.75 -12.12
CA ALA A 115 1.95 -7.29 -11.24
C ALA A 115 0.53 -7.01 -11.75
N LEU A 116 0.27 -5.80 -12.22
CA LEU A 116 -1.05 -5.37 -12.70
C LEU A 116 -1.39 -5.90 -14.09
N HIS A 117 -0.43 -6.42 -14.86
CA HIS A 117 -0.65 -7.09 -16.15
C HIS A 117 -0.63 -8.62 -16.04
N THR A 118 -0.31 -9.16 -14.88
CA THR A 118 -0.38 -10.61 -14.64
C THR A 118 -1.81 -11.12 -14.84
N LEU A 119 -1.95 -12.24 -15.54
CA LEU A 119 -3.23 -12.86 -15.81
C LEU A 119 -3.86 -13.45 -14.55
N GLY A 120 -5.18 -13.48 -14.48
CA GLY A 120 -5.96 -14.03 -13.37
C GLY A 120 -7.13 -13.13 -12.99
N ALA A 121 -8.20 -13.72 -12.48
CA ALA A 121 -9.31 -13.00 -11.89
C ALA A 121 -8.90 -12.36 -10.55
N VAL A 122 -7.97 -13.00 -9.86
CA VAL A 122 -7.36 -12.52 -8.62
C VAL A 122 -5.84 -12.60 -8.76
N VAL A 123 -5.13 -11.50 -8.43
CA VAL A 123 -3.66 -11.47 -8.34
C VAL A 123 -3.29 -10.99 -6.94
N LEU A 124 -2.39 -11.72 -6.30
CA LEU A 124 -2.00 -11.53 -4.92
C LEU A 124 -0.49 -11.37 -4.78
N ALA A 125 -0.06 -10.51 -3.86
CA ALA A 125 1.27 -10.58 -3.26
C ALA A 125 1.14 -10.67 -1.74
N ALA A 126 2.00 -11.47 -1.10
CA ALA A 126 2.06 -11.58 0.35
C ALA A 126 2.92 -10.47 0.96
N SER A 127 2.62 -10.07 2.20
CA SER A 127 3.52 -9.28 3.05
C SER A 127 4.80 -10.07 3.40
N ALA A 128 5.80 -9.40 3.98
CA ALA A 128 7.09 -10.02 4.31
C ALA A 128 6.98 -11.23 5.23
N ASP A 129 6.01 -11.25 6.13
CA ASP A 129 5.74 -12.38 7.03
C ASP A 129 4.96 -13.54 6.37
N GLY A 130 4.54 -13.36 5.11
CA GLY A 130 3.74 -14.34 4.36
C GLY A 130 2.28 -14.45 4.80
N ALA A 131 1.86 -13.79 5.88
CA ALA A 131 0.51 -13.89 6.42
C ALA A 131 -0.42 -12.79 5.90
N GLY A 132 0.10 -11.58 5.76
CA GLY A 132 -0.63 -10.43 5.23
C GLY A 132 -0.71 -10.43 3.70
N THR A 133 -1.52 -9.53 3.16
CA THR A 133 -1.64 -9.25 1.72
C THR A 133 -1.14 -7.85 1.43
N SER A 134 -0.13 -7.72 0.61
CA SER A 134 0.46 -6.45 0.18
C SER A 134 -0.04 -5.99 -1.19
N LEU A 135 -0.60 -6.89 -2.00
CA LEU A 135 -1.33 -6.56 -3.21
C LEU A 135 -2.55 -7.47 -3.32
N LEU A 136 -3.71 -6.89 -3.53
CA LEU A 136 -4.93 -7.60 -3.92
C LEU A 136 -5.51 -6.95 -5.18
N LEU A 137 -5.33 -7.58 -6.34
CA LEU A 137 -5.97 -7.18 -7.58
C LEU A 137 -7.13 -8.14 -7.88
N ARG A 138 -8.28 -7.58 -8.25
CA ARG A 138 -9.51 -8.30 -8.57
C ARG A 138 -10.10 -7.84 -9.90
N ARG A 139 -10.52 -8.78 -10.72
CA ARG A 139 -11.18 -8.60 -12.02
C ARG A 139 -12.41 -9.50 -12.09
N PRO A 140 -13.64 -9.00 -11.92
CA PRO A 140 -14.02 -7.60 -11.62
C PRO A 140 -13.71 -7.20 -10.15
N PRO A 141 -13.96 -5.93 -9.73
CA PRO A 141 -13.65 -5.41 -8.38
C PRO A 141 -14.17 -6.24 -7.21
N ARG A 142 -15.23 -7.01 -7.40
CA ARG A 142 -15.85 -7.90 -6.42
C ARG A 142 -15.68 -9.39 -6.71
N ALA A 143 -14.68 -9.79 -7.50
CA ALA A 143 -14.41 -11.20 -7.80
C ALA A 143 -14.33 -12.04 -6.52
N ILE A 144 -13.66 -11.52 -5.47
CA ILE A 144 -13.69 -12.03 -4.11
C ILE A 144 -13.89 -10.89 -3.10
N PRO A 145 -14.44 -11.14 -1.88
CA PRO A 145 -14.44 -10.17 -0.79
C PRO A 145 -13.01 -9.83 -0.35
N ALA A 146 -12.73 -8.54 -0.08
CA ALA A 146 -11.48 -8.15 0.54
C ALA A 146 -11.48 -8.49 2.04
N ARG A 147 -10.47 -9.22 2.52
CA ARG A 147 -10.33 -9.71 3.89
C ARG A 147 -8.96 -9.36 4.47
N PHE A 148 -8.59 -8.07 4.43
CA PHE A 148 -7.34 -7.59 5.02
C PHE A 148 -7.31 -7.77 6.54
N GLY A 149 -6.11 -7.93 7.10
CA GLY A 149 -5.83 -8.21 8.49
C GLY A 149 -5.05 -9.52 8.66
N SER A 150 -5.13 -10.15 9.84
CA SER A 150 -4.42 -11.40 10.11
C SER A 150 -4.79 -12.49 9.10
N ASP A 151 -3.77 -13.24 8.64
CA ASP A 151 -3.89 -14.34 7.68
C ASP A 151 -4.65 -13.96 6.39
N SER A 152 -4.57 -12.68 6.00
CA SER A 152 -5.33 -12.17 4.86
C SER A 152 -4.93 -12.82 3.55
N PHE A 153 -3.65 -13.16 3.38
CA PHE A 153 -3.16 -13.81 2.16
C PHE A 153 -3.83 -15.16 1.95
N ARG A 154 -3.84 -16.00 2.99
CA ARG A 154 -4.51 -17.31 2.93
C ARG A 154 -6.02 -17.16 2.73
N LYS A 155 -6.66 -16.24 3.46
CA LYS A 155 -8.11 -15.98 3.29
C LYS A 155 -8.48 -15.60 1.86
N HIS A 156 -7.66 -14.80 1.19
CA HIS A 156 -7.91 -14.43 -0.20
C HIS A 156 -7.71 -15.61 -1.15
N LEU A 157 -6.71 -16.47 -0.91
CA LEU A 157 -6.53 -17.71 -1.68
C LEU A 157 -7.71 -18.67 -1.52
N ASP A 158 -8.15 -18.91 -0.29
CA ASP A 158 -9.27 -19.79 0.02
C ASP A 158 -10.57 -19.28 -0.64
N LEU A 159 -10.86 -17.98 -0.55
CA LEU A 159 -12.02 -17.35 -1.20
C LEU A 159 -12.01 -17.44 -2.72
N ALA A 160 -10.84 -17.36 -3.33
CA ALA A 160 -10.71 -17.53 -4.78
C ALA A 160 -10.89 -18.99 -5.19
N ALA A 161 -10.34 -19.93 -4.41
CA ALA A 161 -10.51 -21.38 -4.62
C ALA A 161 -11.98 -21.80 -4.45
N GLU A 162 -12.69 -21.33 -3.42
CA GLU A 162 -14.13 -21.56 -3.21
C GLU A 162 -15.00 -21.13 -4.39
N ARG A 163 -14.53 -20.15 -5.18
CA ARG A 163 -15.22 -19.62 -6.35
C ARG A 163 -14.65 -20.11 -7.68
N GLU A 164 -13.72 -21.04 -7.63
CA GLU A 164 -13.04 -21.62 -8.81
C GLU A 164 -12.41 -20.54 -9.72
N LEU A 165 -11.95 -19.43 -9.13
CA LEU A 165 -11.38 -18.31 -9.88
C LEU A 165 -9.88 -18.54 -10.13
N PRO A 166 -9.38 -18.18 -11.34
CA PRO A 166 -7.96 -18.24 -11.62
C PRO A 166 -7.19 -17.22 -10.77
N VAL A 167 -6.20 -17.71 -10.02
CA VAL A 167 -5.35 -16.94 -9.12
C VAL A 167 -3.91 -16.94 -9.61
N SER A 168 -3.27 -15.79 -9.55
CA SER A 168 -1.82 -15.66 -9.71
C SER A 168 -1.21 -15.04 -8.46
N VAL A 169 -0.05 -15.56 -8.05
CA VAL A 169 0.72 -15.05 -6.91
C VAL A 169 2.02 -14.43 -7.42
N ILE A 170 2.24 -13.18 -7.05
CA ILE A 170 3.45 -12.43 -7.37
C ILE A 170 4.41 -12.52 -6.19
N GLN A 171 5.63 -12.97 -6.46
CA GLN A 171 6.72 -13.02 -5.49
C GLN A 171 7.77 -11.98 -5.86
N ARG A 172 7.59 -10.77 -5.36
CA ARG A 172 8.50 -9.65 -5.53
C ARG A 172 8.80 -9.01 -4.19
N ARG A 173 10.06 -8.86 -3.87
CA ARG A 173 10.50 -8.23 -2.62
C ARG A 173 9.93 -6.82 -2.47
N GLU A 174 9.88 -6.07 -3.55
CA GLU A 174 9.36 -4.71 -3.59
C GLU A 174 7.87 -4.63 -3.19
N LEU A 175 7.10 -5.67 -3.45
CA LEU A 175 5.71 -5.78 -3.04
C LEU A 175 5.54 -6.38 -1.64
N SER A 176 6.52 -7.12 -1.13
CA SER A 176 6.43 -7.75 0.19
C SER A 176 7.07 -6.91 1.31
N PHE A 177 7.96 -5.97 0.99
CA PHE A 177 8.66 -5.17 1.98
C PHE A 177 7.79 -4.01 2.46
N ASP A 178 7.14 -4.19 3.59
CA ASP A 178 6.44 -3.13 4.34
C ASP A 178 7.35 -2.55 5.43
N LEU A 179 7.39 -1.21 5.52
CA LEU A 179 8.20 -0.51 6.51
C LEU A 179 7.37 -0.31 7.79
N ASP A 180 7.48 -1.22 8.76
CA ASP A 180 6.63 -1.22 9.95
C ASP A 180 7.40 -1.19 11.29
N ARG A 181 8.66 -1.64 11.31
CA ARG A 181 9.51 -1.73 12.50
C ARG A 181 10.83 -0.97 12.33
N PRO A 182 11.53 -0.60 13.43
CA PRO A 182 12.82 0.08 13.33
C PRO A 182 13.85 -0.65 12.46
N GLY A 183 13.91 -1.98 12.51
CA GLY A 183 14.80 -2.78 11.65
C GLY A 183 14.55 -2.62 10.16
N ASP A 184 13.28 -2.34 9.76
CA ASP A 184 12.93 -2.14 8.35
C ASP A 184 13.56 -0.85 7.81
N ILE A 185 13.72 0.17 8.65
CA ILE A 185 14.43 1.41 8.30
C ILE A 185 15.89 1.13 7.99
N LEU A 186 16.57 0.29 8.81
CA LEU A 186 17.95 -0.11 8.55
C LEU A 186 18.07 -0.88 7.22
N THR A 187 17.11 -1.76 6.97
CA THR A 187 17.01 -2.50 5.71
C THR A 187 16.84 -1.54 4.54
N LEU A 188 15.88 -0.60 4.62
CA LEU A 188 15.66 0.42 3.57
C LEU A 188 16.93 1.26 3.32
N LEU A 189 17.63 1.66 4.37
CA LEU A 189 18.86 2.46 4.26
C LEU A 189 20.02 1.69 3.63
N SER A 190 20.03 0.37 3.71
CA SER A 190 21.03 -0.50 3.05
C SER A 190 20.75 -0.73 1.57
N GLU A 191 19.54 -0.39 1.08
CA GLU A 191 19.19 -0.50 -0.34
C GLU A 191 19.83 0.63 -1.15
N ASP A 192 20.31 0.31 -2.35
CA ASP A 192 20.78 1.33 -3.32
C ASP A 192 19.59 1.93 -4.08
N ARG A 193 18.60 2.41 -3.35
CA ARG A 193 17.41 3.02 -3.92
C ARG A 193 17.27 4.48 -3.46
N ARG A 194 16.99 5.35 -4.40
CA ARG A 194 16.60 6.73 -4.13
C ARG A 194 15.07 6.80 -3.93
N GLY A 195 14.61 7.75 -3.10
CA GLY A 195 13.20 8.00 -2.82
C GLY A 195 13.04 8.91 -1.62
N ARG A 196 11.88 9.52 -1.50
CA ARG A 196 11.52 10.44 -0.40
C ARG A 196 11.61 9.77 0.96
N THR A 197 11.16 8.53 1.06
CA THR A 197 11.23 7.75 2.30
C THR A 197 12.67 7.62 2.79
N ARG A 198 13.60 7.29 1.91
CA ARG A 198 15.02 7.17 2.25
C ARG A 198 15.62 8.54 2.62
N GLU A 199 15.28 9.58 1.88
CA GLU A 199 15.75 10.96 2.17
C GLU A 199 15.32 11.40 3.56
N VAL A 200 14.05 11.21 3.93
CA VAL A 200 13.52 11.53 5.26
C VAL A 200 14.23 10.71 6.34
N CYS A 201 14.48 9.42 6.13
CA CYS A 201 15.22 8.58 7.09
C CYS A 201 16.65 9.10 7.31
N VAL A 202 17.33 9.55 6.26
CA VAL A 202 18.69 10.14 6.34
C VAL A 202 18.65 11.48 7.03
N GLN A 203 17.73 12.39 6.67
CA GLN A 203 17.60 13.73 7.28
C GLN A 203 17.29 13.68 8.78
N MET A 204 16.62 12.63 9.23
CA MET A 204 16.29 12.41 10.65
C MET A 204 17.34 11.57 11.38
N ASP A 205 18.47 11.23 10.77
CA ASP A 205 19.53 10.38 11.33
C ASP A 205 19.00 9.04 11.89
N LEU A 206 17.94 8.49 11.30
CA LEU A 206 17.26 7.30 11.84
C LEU A 206 18.16 6.07 11.89
N GLY A 207 19.13 5.97 10.98
CA GLY A 207 20.09 4.85 10.97
C GLY A 207 20.94 4.79 12.24
N GLU A 208 21.47 5.92 12.71
CA GLU A 208 22.26 6.01 13.94
C GLU A 208 21.40 5.87 15.19
N ARG A 209 20.26 6.56 15.22
CA ARG A 209 19.30 6.51 16.31
C ARG A 209 18.80 5.10 16.60
N ILE A 210 18.48 4.33 15.55
CA ILE A 210 17.98 2.96 15.71
C ILE A 210 19.10 2.02 16.20
N ARG A 211 20.33 2.15 15.70
CA ARG A 211 21.45 1.35 16.18
C ARG A 211 21.80 1.64 17.63
N SER A 212 21.54 2.86 18.12
CA SER A 212 21.82 3.24 19.51
C SER A 212 20.80 2.73 20.53
N ILE A 213 19.61 2.29 20.09
CA ILE A 213 18.55 1.75 20.95
C ILE A 213 18.34 0.24 20.81
N ALA A 214 19.07 -0.41 19.89
CA ALA A 214 19.02 -1.86 19.65
C ALA A 214 20.03 -2.59 20.55
#